data_736212ecd4e350139728e2539fdf241e
#
_entry.id   736212ecd4e350139728e2539fdf241e
#
_cell.length_a   1.000
_cell.length_b   1.000
_cell.length_c   1.000
_cell.angle_alpha   90.00
_cell.angle_beta   90.00
_cell.angle_gamma   90.00
#
_symmetry.space_group_name_H-M   'P 1'
#
loop_
_entity.id
_entity.type
_entity.pdbx_description
1 polymer ?
#
loop_
_entity_poly.entity_id
_entity_poly.type
_entity_poly.pdbx_seq_one_letter_code
_entity_poly.pdbx_strand_id
1 'polypeptide(L)'
;MSGNTIEYSPTSSSPYSDLQGDLYYAGPLEYLTKTSTDYKNLRTGEILTDEQFNEVTESFTNESIKLSSTNFMSSSASRANSGFRTAVSKVSGTPRKLNYNTSNQCGALAAVINLCYIDDYKDNNCLSNSYSNNPKSLFNTLNNYIPRETDRNGIINGLSNAKKDKICSFTSSPDAYYGGDSWGFCFYRILTSNSPTILLIIKHPNYGGAKGRNHWVLTYGIVQCFDNNNKLVDKYFIVNDGYGKNDIRIHYTYQDDCVYI
;
A
#
# COMPACT_ATOMS: atom_id res chain seq x y z
N MET A 1 -1.44 -4.36 -30.00
CA MET A 1 -1.09 -4.64 -28.60
C MET A 1 -1.75 -5.95 -28.22
N SER A 2 -1.03 -6.92 -27.69
CA SER A 2 -1.60 -8.15 -27.15
C SER A 2 -2.35 -7.78 -25.87
N GLY A 3 -3.67 -8.02 -25.85
CA GLY A 3 -4.55 -7.56 -24.76
C GLY A 3 -4.43 -8.32 -23.45
N ASN A 4 -3.24 -8.42 -22.89
CA ASN A 4 -3.04 -8.97 -21.55
C ASN A 4 -3.37 -7.91 -20.52
N THR A 5 -4.30 -8.19 -19.60
CA THR A 5 -4.56 -7.35 -18.44
C THR A 5 -3.38 -7.47 -17.50
N ILE A 6 -2.66 -6.37 -17.28
CA ILE A 6 -1.46 -6.31 -16.44
C ILE A 6 -1.86 -5.96 -15.01
N GLU A 7 -2.89 -5.12 -14.86
CA GLU A 7 -3.42 -4.68 -13.57
C GLU A 7 -4.92 -4.46 -13.67
N TYR A 8 -5.66 -4.80 -12.62
CA TYR A 8 -7.11 -4.69 -12.58
C TYR A 8 -7.60 -4.19 -11.21
N SER A 9 -8.50 -3.21 -11.24
CA SER A 9 -9.30 -2.80 -10.08
C SER A 9 -10.78 -2.84 -10.46
N PRO A 10 -11.62 -3.61 -9.74
CA PRO A 10 -13.05 -3.69 -10.05
C PRO A 10 -13.81 -2.42 -9.70
N THR A 11 -13.22 -1.51 -8.91
CA THR A 11 -13.89 -0.32 -8.34
C THR A 11 -13.25 1.01 -8.77
N SER A 12 -12.17 0.98 -9.52
CA SER A 12 -11.46 2.19 -9.98
C SER A 12 -11.42 2.24 -11.51
N SER A 13 -11.63 3.41 -12.07
CA SER A 13 -11.32 3.67 -13.47
C SER A 13 -9.83 3.53 -13.74
N SER A 14 -9.46 3.23 -14.98
CA SER A 14 -8.06 3.27 -15.39
C SER A 14 -7.47 4.66 -15.10
N PRO A 15 -6.23 4.76 -14.58
CA PRO A 15 -5.57 6.04 -14.44
C PRO A 15 -5.35 6.78 -15.78
N TYR A 16 -5.57 6.08 -16.88
CA TYR A 16 -5.45 6.61 -18.24
C TYR A 16 -6.78 7.02 -18.87
N SER A 17 -7.95 6.82 -18.21
CA SER A 17 -9.28 6.97 -18.82
C SER A 17 -9.55 8.35 -19.40
N ASP A 18 -8.95 9.40 -18.83
CA ASP A 18 -9.21 10.79 -19.20
C ASP A 18 -7.98 11.46 -19.88
N LEU A 19 -7.00 10.66 -20.29
CA LEU A 19 -5.74 11.16 -20.84
C LEU A 19 -5.65 10.88 -22.33
N GLN A 20 -5.03 11.83 -23.05
CA GLN A 20 -4.67 11.69 -24.46
C GLN A 20 -3.13 11.76 -24.57
N GLY A 21 -2.57 11.00 -25.51
CA GLY A 21 -1.14 10.96 -25.79
C GLY A 21 -0.51 9.61 -25.53
N ASP A 22 0.82 9.58 -25.50
CA ASP A 22 1.58 8.37 -25.26
C ASP A 22 1.55 8.03 -23.77
N LEU A 23 0.98 6.86 -23.47
CA LEU A 23 0.80 6.37 -22.11
C LEU A 23 1.64 5.11 -21.91
N TYR A 24 2.34 5.05 -20.79
CA TYR A 24 3.27 4.00 -20.45
C TYR A 24 2.91 3.34 -19.14
N TYR A 25 2.92 2.03 -19.11
CA TYR A 25 2.82 1.23 -17.91
C TYR A 25 4.20 0.65 -17.58
N ALA A 26 4.83 1.14 -16.55
CA ALA A 26 6.17 0.74 -16.12
C ALA A 26 6.17 -0.19 -14.90
N GLY A 27 5.00 -0.67 -14.49
CA GLY A 27 4.81 -1.58 -13.36
C GLY A 27 3.59 -1.24 -12.52
N PRO A 28 3.25 -2.05 -11.54
CA PRO A 28 2.13 -1.80 -10.65
C PRO A 28 2.23 -0.41 -10.03
N LEU A 29 1.20 0.45 -10.24
CA LEU A 29 1.14 1.85 -9.82
C LEU A 29 2.11 2.82 -10.55
N GLU A 30 2.89 2.36 -11.51
CA GLU A 30 3.73 3.20 -12.37
C GLU A 30 3.01 3.52 -13.68
N TYR A 31 2.17 4.52 -13.62
CA TYR A 31 1.41 5.05 -14.75
C TYR A 31 2.05 6.34 -15.21
N LEU A 32 2.65 6.32 -16.40
CA LEU A 32 3.43 7.42 -16.92
C LEU A 32 2.78 7.98 -18.18
N THR A 33 2.92 9.29 -18.39
CA THR A 33 2.64 9.93 -19.67
C THR A 33 3.87 10.68 -20.12
N LYS A 34 4.15 10.62 -21.44
CA LYS A 34 5.26 11.35 -22.03
C LYS A 34 4.89 12.83 -22.12
N THR A 35 5.79 13.68 -21.65
CA THR A 35 5.82 15.12 -21.95
C THR A 35 6.69 15.37 -23.17
N SER A 36 7.03 16.62 -23.48
CA SER A 36 7.91 16.92 -24.63
C SER A 36 9.32 16.31 -24.50
N THR A 37 9.84 16.23 -23.27
CA THR A 37 11.23 15.80 -23.00
C THR A 37 11.33 14.70 -21.95
N ASP A 38 10.33 14.52 -21.11
CA ASP A 38 10.40 13.68 -19.92
C ASP A 38 9.12 12.84 -19.76
N TYR A 39 9.06 12.01 -18.73
CA TYR A 39 7.89 11.22 -18.36
C TYR A 39 7.34 11.70 -17.04
N LYS A 40 6.03 11.91 -16.98
CA LYS A 40 5.33 12.29 -15.75
C LYS A 40 4.61 11.09 -15.16
N ASN A 41 4.92 10.77 -13.91
CA ASN A 41 4.14 9.80 -13.16
C ASN A 41 2.77 10.39 -12.82
N LEU A 42 1.71 9.74 -13.28
CA LEU A 42 0.34 10.23 -13.13
C LEU A 42 -0.17 10.15 -11.70
N ARG A 43 0.45 9.32 -10.88
CA ARG A 43 0.06 9.14 -9.49
C ARG A 43 0.78 10.12 -8.55
N THR A 44 2.10 10.23 -8.71
CA THR A 44 2.93 11.05 -7.81
C THR A 44 3.14 12.47 -8.33
N GLY A 45 2.94 12.69 -9.63
CA GLY A 45 3.29 13.96 -10.31
C GLY A 45 4.79 14.13 -10.55
N GLU A 46 5.61 13.14 -10.21
CA GLU A 46 7.06 13.14 -10.39
C GLU A 46 7.42 13.16 -11.87
N ILE A 47 8.46 13.90 -12.22
CA ILE A 47 9.02 13.95 -13.56
C ILE A 47 10.26 13.06 -13.60
N LEU A 48 10.28 12.12 -14.53
CA LEU A 48 11.38 11.18 -14.76
C LEU A 48 12.09 11.56 -16.04
N THR A 49 13.41 11.56 -16.03
CA THR A 49 14.23 11.67 -17.24
C THR A 49 14.16 10.37 -18.07
N ASP A 50 14.63 10.41 -19.32
CA ASP A 50 14.72 9.20 -20.16
C ASP A 50 15.55 8.08 -19.48
N GLU A 51 16.62 8.42 -18.78
CA GLU A 51 17.45 7.45 -18.05
C GLU A 51 16.67 6.79 -16.92
N GLN A 52 16.00 7.59 -16.10
CA GLN A 52 15.16 7.10 -14.99
C GLN A 52 13.98 6.26 -15.49
N PHE A 53 13.37 6.67 -16.61
CA PHE A 53 12.31 5.90 -17.27
C PHE A 53 12.81 4.52 -17.71
N ASN A 54 14.00 4.46 -18.35
CA ASN A 54 14.60 3.21 -18.79
C ASN A 54 14.94 2.30 -17.60
N GLU A 55 15.51 2.83 -16.51
CA GLU A 55 15.77 2.05 -15.29
C GLU A 55 14.51 1.43 -14.71
N VAL A 56 13.42 2.19 -14.63
CA VAL A 56 12.12 1.70 -14.11
C VAL A 56 11.54 0.62 -15.04
N THR A 57 11.59 0.84 -16.37
CA THR A 57 11.05 -0.12 -17.35
C THR A 57 11.89 -1.37 -17.47
N GLU A 58 13.22 -1.29 -17.39
CA GLU A 58 14.10 -2.46 -17.37
C GLU A 58 13.90 -3.30 -16.11
N SER A 59 13.80 -2.66 -14.94
CA SER A 59 13.48 -3.34 -13.70
C SER A 59 12.16 -4.11 -13.80
N PHE A 60 11.12 -3.46 -14.31
CA PHE A 60 9.81 -4.08 -14.53
C PHE A 60 9.85 -5.20 -15.55
N THR A 61 10.57 -5.02 -16.66
CA THR A 61 10.70 -6.05 -17.72
C THR A 61 11.39 -7.30 -17.18
N ASN A 62 12.46 -7.13 -16.40
CA ASN A 62 13.19 -8.24 -15.79
C ASN A 62 12.35 -8.99 -14.75
N GLU A 63 11.50 -8.30 -13.99
CA GLU A 63 10.54 -8.93 -13.07
C GLU A 63 9.36 -9.57 -13.80
N SER A 64 8.84 -8.93 -14.86
CA SER A 64 7.77 -9.48 -15.69
C SER A 64 8.17 -10.75 -16.42
N ILE A 65 9.44 -10.91 -16.81
CA ILE A 65 9.97 -12.15 -17.38
C ILE A 65 9.96 -13.27 -16.33
N LYS A 66 10.24 -12.98 -15.06
CA LYS A 66 10.08 -13.94 -13.95
C LYS A 66 8.61 -14.24 -13.64
N LEU A 67 7.72 -13.27 -13.83
CA LEU A 67 6.28 -13.39 -13.58
C LEU A 67 5.52 -13.97 -14.77
N SER A 68 6.00 -13.79 -16.01
CA SER A 68 5.34 -14.32 -17.23
C SER A 68 5.46 -15.83 -17.38
N SER A 69 6.30 -16.49 -16.58
CA SER A 69 6.26 -17.95 -16.43
C SER A 69 5.06 -18.42 -15.59
N THR A 70 4.34 -17.50 -14.93
CA THR A 70 3.09 -17.75 -14.23
C THR A 70 2.00 -16.88 -14.85
N ASN A 71 1.11 -17.48 -15.63
CA ASN A 71 0.01 -16.80 -16.33
C ASN A 71 -0.89 -16.03 -15.35
N PHE A 72 -0.75 -14.73 -15.26
CA PHE A 72 -1.64 -13.84 -14.52
C PHE A 72 -2.97 -13.68 -15.26
N MET A 73 -4.06 -14.07 -14.65
CA MET A 73 -5.41 -13.93 -15.21
C MET A 73 -6.29 -13.00 -14.39
N SER A 74 -6.92 -12.07 -15.11
CA SER A 74 -7.97 -11.20 -14.58
C SER A 74 -9.18 -12.01 -14.14
N SER A 75 -9.69 -11.76 -12.95
CA SER A 75 -10.98 -12.28 -12.51
C SER A 75 -12.12 -11.45 -13.08
N SER A 76 -12.49 -11.67 -14.33
CA SER A 76 -13.87 -11.47 -14.75
C SER A 76 -14.61 -12.80 -14.60
N ALA A 77 -15.81 -12.78 -14.03
CA ALA A 77 -16.63 -13.93 -13.68
C ALA A 77 -17.15 -14.75 -14.87
N SER A 78 -16.44 -14.79 -16.00
CA SER A 78 -16.88 -15.48 -17.21
C SER A 78 -15.78 -16.21 -17.98
N ARG A 79 -14.76 -16.78 -17.28
CA ARG A 79 -13.86 -17.75 -17.92
C ARG A 79 -13.68 -18.99 -17.07
N ALA A 80 -14.52 -19.95 -17.38
CA ALA A 80 -14.54 -21.29 -16.80
C ALA A 80 -13.36 -22.20 -17.21
N ASN A 81 -12.19 -21.68 -17.61
CA ASN A 81 -11.08 -22.50 -18.09
C ASN A 81 -9.67 -22.00 -17.73
N SER A 82 -9.50 -21.13 -16.75
CA SER A 82 -8.18 -20.83 -16.21
C SER A 82 -8.06 -21.36 -14.79
N GLY A 83 -7.26 -22.35 -14.60
CA GLY A 83 -7.10 -23.10 -13.39
C GLY A 83 -6.50 -22.38 -12.18
N PHE A 84 -6.76 -21.10 -11.98
CA PHE A 84 -6.32 -20.33 -10.81
C PHE A 84 -7.51 -19.79 -10.03
N ARG A 85 -7.45 -19.93 -8.72
CA ARG A 85 -8.42 -19.39 -7.77
C ARG A 85 -7.77 -18.32 -6.90
N THR A 86 -8.42 -17.19 -6.73
CA THR A 86 -8.01 -16.17 -5.77
C THR A 86 -8.93 -16.16 -4.54
N ALA A 87 -8.34 -16.07 -3.36
CA ALA A 87 -9.04 -15.79 -2.12
C ALA A 87 -8.63 -14.41 -1.62
N VAL A 88 -9.60 -13.58 -1.28
CA VAL A 88 -9.39 -12.22 -0.77
C VAL A 88 -9.97 -12.15 0.63
N SER A 89 -9.18 -11.65 1.58
CA SER A 89 -9.63 -11.36 2.93
C SER A 89 -9.27 -9.92 3.28
N LYS A 90 -10.21 -9.20 3.88
CA LYS A 90 -10.02 -7.81 4.34
C LYS A 90 -10.57 -7.67 5.76
N VAL A 91 -10.06 -6.70 6.48
CA VAL A 91 -10.70 -6.24 7.73
C VAL A 91 -12.10 -5.67 7.43
N SER A 92 -12.95 -5.63 8.44
CA SER A 92 -14.25 -4.97 8.34
C SER A 92 -14.07 -3.45 8.20
N GLY A 93 -14.76 -2.86 7.24
CA GLY A 93 -14.64 -1.43 6.94
C GLY A 93 -13.51 -1.09 5.97
N THR A 94 -13.45 0.18 5.59
CA THR A 94 -12.51 0.68 4.61
C THR A 94 -11.72 1.85 5.19
N PRO A 95 -10.37 1.82 5.22
CA PRO A 95 -9.57 2.94 5.70
C PRO A 95 -9.87 4.24 4.95
N ARG A 96 -9.78 5.38 5.66
CA ARG A 96 -9.98 6.71 5.05
C ARG A 96 -8.94 6.98 3.99
N LYS A 97 -9.36 7.53 2.85
CA LYS A 97 -8.46 7.94 1.75
C LYS A 97 -7.85 9.29 2.08
N LEU A 98 -6.69 9.28 2.70
CA LEU A 98 -5.95 10.50 3.04
C LEU A 98 -4.79 10.70 2.05
N ASN A 99 -4.57 11.95 1.63
CA ASN A 99 -3.44 12.35 0.79
C ASN A 99 -2.91 13.70 1.28
N TYR A 100 -1.87 13.66 2.08
CA TYR A 100 -1.26 14.87 2.62
C TYR A 100 0.14 15.13 2.07
N ASN A 101 0.42 14.62 0.89
CA ASN A 101 1.63 14.78 0.08
C ASN A 101 2.77 15.54 0.80
N THR A 102 3.53 14.85 1.63
CA THR A 102 4.65 15.40 2.38
C THR A 102 5.81 14.43 2.26
N SER A 103 6.91 14.90 1.71
CA SER A 103 8.11 14.08 1.55
C SER A 103 8.57 13.50 2.89
N ASN A 104 8.86 12.19 2.91
CA ASN A 104 9.47 11.48 4.03
C ASN A 104 8.62 11.37 5.32
N GLN A 105 7.29 11.55 5.24
CA GLN A 105 6.37 11.45 6.39
C GLN A 105 5.36 10.32 6.23
N CYS A 106 5.65 9.33 5.39
CA CYS A 106 4.73 8.21 5.14
C CYS A 106 4.44 7.40 6.41
N GLY A 107 5.39 7.24 7.33
CA GLY A 107 5.17 6.57 8.62
C GLY A 107 4.11 7.27 9.47
N ALA A 108 4.19 8.59 9.61
CA ALA A 108 3.17 9.37 10.33
C ALA A 108 1.81 9.29 9.63
N LEU A 109 1.78 9.33 8.28
CA LEU A 109 0.53 9.23 7.54
C LEU A 109 -0.11 7.84 7.67
N ALA A 110 0.67 6.77 7.57
CA ALA A 110 0.18 5.41 7.79
C ALA A 110 -0.37 5.23 9.22
N ALA A 111 0.28 5.83 10.23
CA ALA A 111 -0.20 5.84 11.60
C ALA A 111 -1.53 6.59 11.74
N VAL A 112 -1.68 7.77 11.10
CA VAL A 112 -2.95 8.52 11.07
C VAL A 112 -4.07 7.69 10.45
N ILE A 113 -3.83 7.05 9.31
CA ILE A 113 -4.83 6.23 8.62
C ILE A 113 -5.25 5.06 9.52
N ASN A 114 -4.29 4.44 10.23
CA ASN A 114 -4.60 3.36 11.18
C ASN A 114 -5.41 3.85 12.38
N LEU A 115 -5.05 4.97 12.99
CA LEU A 115 -5.80 5.55 14.11
C LEU A 115 -7.22 5.95 13.70
N CYS A 116 -7.38 6.55 12.52
CA CYS A 116 -8.72 6.84 11.97
C CYS A 116 -9.51 5.55 11.73
N TYR A 117 -8.87 4.47 11.27
CA TYR A 117 -9.54 3.18 11.12
C TYR A 117 -9.99 2.60 12.47
N ILE A 118 -9.14 2.69 13.49
CA ILE A 118 -9.52 2.25 14.86
C ILE A 118 -10.70 3.05 15.35
N ASP A 119 -10.68 4.37 15.21
CA ASP A 119 -11.76 5.27 15.61
C ASP A 119 -13.07 4.97 14.87
N ASP A 120 -13.01 4.71 13.57
CA ASP A 120 -14.19 4.46 12.73
C ASP A 120 -14.83 3.08 12.98
N TYR A 121 -14.04 2.05 13.32
CA TYR A 121 -14.50 0.65 13.23
C TYR A 121 -14.22 -0.21 14.48
N LYS A 122 -13.42 0.26 15.43
CA LYS A 122 -13.00 -0.53 16.59
C LYS A 122 -13.34 0.13 17.94
N ASP A 123 -12.97 1.37 18.08
CA ASP A 123 -13.14 2.15 19.31
C ASP A 123 -13.33 3.62 18.96
N ASN A 124 -14.57 4.07 18.99
CA ASN A 124 -14.97 5.45 18.65
C ASN A 124 -14.47 6.50 19.64
N ASN A 125 -13.72 6.10 20.67
CA ASN A 125 -13.01 6.98 21.58
C ASN A 125 -11.49 6.99 21.35
N CYS A 126 -11.03 6.36 20.26
CA CYS A 126 -9.61 6.34 19.91
C CYS A 126 -9.08 7.76 19.66
N LEU A 127 -9.89 8.59 19.02
CA LEU A 127 -9.56 9.99 18.73
C LEU A 127 -10.57 10.94 19.39
N SER A 128 -10.11 12.13 19.77
CA SER A 128 -11.04 13.20 20.12
C SER A 128 -11.81 13.66 18.87
N ASN A 129 -13.00 14.22 19.06
CA ASN A 129 -13.82 14.73 17.96
C ASN A 129 -13.08 15.74 17.06
N SER A 130 -12.14 16.51 17.62
CA SER A 130 -11.34 17.46 16.86
C SER A 130 -10.38 16.77 15.88
N TYR A 131 -9.82 15.62 16.23
CA TYR A 131 -8.94 14.84 15.38
C TYR A 131 -9.70 13.89 14.46
N SER A 132 -10.77 13.26 14.97
CA SER A 132 -11.62 12.37 14.17
C SER A 132 -12.23 13.11 12.97
N ASN A 133 -12.71 14.34 13.18
CA ASN A 133 -13.27 15.18 12.14
C ASN A 133 -12.21 15.94 11.31
N ASN A 134 -10.98 16.00 11.76
CA ASN A 134 -9.88 16.68 11.07
C ASN A 134 -8.59 15.84 11.07
N PRO A 135 -8.51 14.77 10.25
CA PRO A 135 -7.32 13.92 10.18
C PRO A 135 -6.05 14.67 9.76
N LYS A 136 -6.17 15.83 9.08
CA LYS A 136 -5.02 16.69 8.75
C LYS A 136 -4.40 17.31 10.00
N SER A 137 -5.22 17.71 10.97
CA SER A 137 -4.74 18.20 12.26
C SER A 137 -4.01 17.09 13.03
N LEU A 138 -4.58 15.89 13.06
CA LEU A 138 -3.93 14.71 13.65
C LEU A 138 -2.58 14.43 12.98
N PHE A 139 -2.52 14.48 11.64
CA PHE A 139 -1.28 14.28 10.89
C PHE A 139 -0.21 15.32 11.26
N ASN A 140 -0.59 16.60 11.30
CA ASN A 140 0.34 17.65 11.70
C ASN A 140 0.85 17.45 13.13
N THR A 141 -0.02 16.98 14.04
CA THR A 141 0.35 16.68 15.42
C THR A 141 1.28 15.48 15.51
N LEU A 142 0.95 14.36 14.83
CA LEU A 142 1.78 13.15 14.86
C LEU A 142 3.16 13.34 14.23
N ASN A 143 3.32 14.27 13.31
CA ASN A 143 4.64 14.63 12.77
C ASN A 143 5.62 15.20 13.83
N ASN A 144 5.13 15.61 15.00
CA ASN A 144 5.99 16.01 16.11
C ASN A 144 6.46 14.80 16.94
N TYR A 145 5.83 13.65 16.80
CA TYR A 145 6.12 12.43 17.55
C TYR A 145 6.81 11.37 16.69
N ILE A 146 6.45 11.26 15.41
CA ILE A 146 7.00 10.28 14.46
C ILE A 146 7.99 11.01 13.55
N PRO A 147 9.29 10.69 13.63
CA PRO A 147 10.32 11.35 12.83
C PRO A 147 10.09 11.18 11.31
N ARG A 148 10.66 12.05 10.53
CA ARG A 148 10.80 11.85 9.09
C ARG A 148 11.73 10.68 8.81
N GLU A 149 11.50 9.96 7.71
CA GLU A 149 12.31 8.78 7.32
C GLU A 149 12.41 7.75 8.46
N THR A 150 11.32 7.56 9.15
CA THR A 150 11.24 6.76 10.37
C THR A 150 11.40 5.26 10.10
N ASP A 151 12.01 4.57 11.05
CA ASP A 151 11.95 3.11 11.18
C ASP A 151 10.73 2.68 12.03
N ARG A 152 10.57 1.38 12.25
CA ARG A 152 9.52 0.81 13.10
C ARG A 152 9.53 1.36 14.52
N ASN A 153 10.72 1.53 15.11
CA ASN A 153 10.85 2.03 16.48
C ASN A 153 10.39 3.49 16.58
N GLY A 154 10.67 4.29 15.56
CA GLY A 154 10.17 5.66 15.48
C GLY A 154 8.64 5.73 15.43
N ILE A 155 7.97 4.80 14.73
CA ILE A 155 6.49 4.73 14.73
C ILE A 155 5.98 4.29 16.10
N ILE A 156 6.54 3.21 16.69
CA ILE A 156 6.13 2.69 18.00
C ILE A 156 6.28 3.76 19.07
N ASN A 157 7.45 4.38 19.16
CA ASN A 157 7.75 5.42 20.14
C ASN A 157 6.86 6.64 19.92
N GLY A 158 6.65 7.04 18.67
CA GLY A 158 5.78 8.15 18.33
C GLY A 158 4.32 7.92 18.75
N LEU A 159 3.77 6.75 18.46
CA LEU A 159 2.41 6.36 18.87
C LEU A 159 2.30 6.24 20.40
N SER A 160 3.31 5.67 21.05
CA SER A 160 3.34 5.53 22.53
C SER A 160 3.37 6.89 23.22
N ASN A 161 4.16 7.84 22.72
CA ASN A 161 4.23 9.20 23.23
C ASN A 161 2.92 9.97 22.95
N ALA A 162 2.37 9.85 21.75
CA ALA A 162 1.08 10.46 21.42
C ALA A 162 -0.06 9.93 22.31
N LYS A 163 -0.06 8.63 22.63
CA LYS A 163 -0.99 8.04 23.62
C LYS A 163 -0.79 8.62 25.02
N LYS A 164 0.46 8.72 25.49
CA LYS A 164 0.82 9.31 26.78
C LYS A 164 0.32 10.75 26.89
N ASP A 165 0.44 11.51 25.82
CA ASP A 165 0.02 12.92 25.76
C ASP A 165 -1.47 13.09 25.40
N LYS A 166 -2.24 11.98 25.41
CA LYS A 166 -3.68 11.94 25.17
C LYS A 166 -4.12 12.49 23.79
N ILE A 167 -3.24 12.40 22.81
CA ILE A 167 -3.57 12.71 21.40
C ILE A 167 -4.48 11.62 20.82
N CYS A 168 -4.22 10.37 21.22
CA CYS A 168 -5.04 9.19 20.87
C CYS A 168 -5.18 8.27 22.08
N SER A 169 -6.18 7.39 22.02
CA SER A 169 -6.43 6.36 23.03
C SER A 169 -6.63 5.02 22.33
N PHE A 170 -5.96 3.98 22.80
CA PHE A 170 -6.15 2.60 22.37
C PHE A 170 -5.72 1.66 23.48
N THR A 171 -6.33 0.48 23.56
CA THR A 171 -6.15 -0.45 24.69
C THR A 171 -4.80 -1.14 24.68
N SER A 172 -4.35 -1.63 23.51
CA SER A 172 -3.05 -2.28 23.33
C SER A 172 -1.90 -1.28 23.27
N SER A 173 -0.70 -1.73 23.53
CA SER A 173 0.50 -0.95 23.26
C SER A 173 0.91 -1.14 21.80
N PRO A 174 1.41 -0.10 21.10
CA PRO A 174 2.02 -0.27 19.80
C PRO A 174 3.22 -1.19 19.92
N ASP A 175 3.34 -2.12 18.99
CA ASP A 175 4.45 -3.06 18.93
C ASP A 175 4.78 -3.41 17.48
N ALA A 176 5.89 -4.11 17.26
CA ALA A 176 6.31 -4.55 15.95
C ALA A 176 6.44 -6.07 15.88
N TYR A 177 6.21 -6.60 14.69
CA TYR A 177 6.55 -7.98 14.40
C TYR A 177 8.02 -8.06 13.92
N TYR A 178 8.79 -8.92 14.56
CA TYR A 178 10.23 -9.10 14.33
C TYR A 178 10.56 -10.38 13.57
N GLY A 179 9.56 -11.08 13.04
CA GLY A 179 9.74 -12.29 12.24
C GLY A 179 9.94 -11.98 10.76
N GLY A 180 10.62 -12.86 10.04
CA GLY A 180 10.90 -12.70 8.60
C GLY A 180 9.68 -12.87 7.67
N ASP A 181 8.48 -13.16 8.19
CA ASP A 181 7.24 -13.35 7.41
C ASP A 181 6.16 -12.36 7.82
N SER A 182 6.35 -11.10 7.44
CA SER A 182 5.35 -10.05 7.69
C SER A 182 4.03 -10.34 6.99
N TRP A 183 4.04 -11.10 5.87
CA TRP A 183 2.80 -11.51 5.20
C TRP A 183 1.98 -12.46 6.08
N GLY A 184 2.60 -13.47 6.65
CA GLY A 184 1.95 -14.42 7.57
C GLY A 184 1.40 -13.72 8.82
N PHE A 185 2.13 -12.74 9.35
CA PHE A 185 1.67 -11.93 10.47
C PHE A 185 0.46 -11.06 10.09
N CYS A 186 0.51 -10.32 8.99
CA CYS A 186 -0.63 -9.52 8.50
C CYS A 186 -1.84 -10.41 8.20
N PHE A 187 -1.62 -11.60 7.60
CA PHE A 187 -2.66 -12.59 7.37
C PHE A 187 -3.37 -12.98 8.68
N TYR A 188 -2.59 -13.33 9.71
CA TYR A 188 -3.12 -13.65 11.03
C TYR A 188 -3.92 -12.47 11.61
N ARG A 189 -3.38 -11.25 11.61
CA ARG A 189 -4.03 -10.05 12.14
C ARG A 189 -5.37 -9.76 11.44
N ILE A 190 -5.41 -9.86 10.12
CA ILE A 190 -6.61 -9.61 9.32
C ILE A 190 -7.68 -10.66 9.63
N LEU A 191 -7.33 -11.94 9.67
CA LEU A 191 -8.30 -13.02 9.85
C LEU A 191 -8.79 -13.19 11.28
N THR A 192 -7.90 -13.09 12.27
CA THR A 192 -8.24 -13.40 13.66
C THR A 192 -8.62 -12.17 14.47
N SER A 193 -7.90 -11.06 14.28
CA SER A 193 -8.11 -9.82 15.04
C SER A 193 -8.94 -8.80 14.28
N ASN A 194 -9.23 -9.06 12.99
CA ASN A 194 -9.90 -8.11 12.10
C ASN A 194 -9.25 -6.71 12.15
N SER A 195 -7.92 -6.66 12.24
CA SER A 195 -7.14 -5.43 12.47
C SER A 195 -6.11 -5.20 11.38
N PRO A 196 -5.99 -3.96 10.89
CA PRO A 196 -4.97 -3.60 9.92
C PRO A 196 -3.59 -3.52 10.57
N THR A 197 -2.57 -3.40 9.75
CA THR A 197 -1.17 -3.35 10.16
C THR A 197 -0.43 -2.29 9.34
N ILE A 198 0.38 -1.47 9.98
CA ILE A 198 1.30 -0.54 9.30
C ILE A 198 2.47 -1.36 8.78
N LEU A 199 2.67 -1.37 7.47
CA LEU A 199 3.66 -2.20 6.78
C LEU A 199 4.71 -1.32 6.10
N LEU A 200 5.99 -1.67 6.28
CA LEU A 200 7.09 -1.12 5.50
C LEU A 200 7.25 -1.90 4.20
N ILE A 201 7.17 -1.18 3.10
CA ILE A 201 7.48 -1.69 1.78
C ILE A 201 8.85 -1.19 1.39
N ILE A 202 9.73 -2.12 1.00
CA ILE A 202 11.10 -1.82 0.62
C ILE A 202 11.34 -2.08 -0.86
N LYS A 203 12.22 -1.26 -1.46
CA LYS A 203 12.71 -1.47 -2.85
C LYS A 203 11.59 -1.63 -3.88
N HIS A 204 10.38 -1.20 -3.54
CA HIS A 204 9.26 -1.28 -4.48
C HIS A 204 9.43 -0.17 -5.53
N PRO A 205 9.41 -0.48 -6.82
CA PRO A 205 9.69 0.48 -7.90
C PRO A 205 8.78 1.71 -7.86
N ASN A 206 7.58 1.57 -7.30
CA ASN A 206 6.54 2.61 -7.28
C ASN A 206 6.59 3.54 -6.07
N TYR A 207 7.48 3.28 -5.10
CA TYR A 207 7.58 4.10 -3.90
C TYR A 207 8.99 4.67 -3.78
N GLY A 208 9.25 5.80 -4.51
CA GLY A 208 10.43 6.57 -4.26
C GLY A 208 11.36 6.84 -5.42
N GLY A 209 10.87 6.86 -6.65
CA GLY A 209 11.66 7.15 -7.85
C GLY A 209 12.69 6.06 -8.15
N ALA A 210 13.56 6.29 -9.11
CA ALA A 210 14.55 5.34 -9.66
C ALA A 210 15.47 4.63 -8.63
N LYS A 211 15.43 5.00 -7.35
CA LYS A 211 16.25 4.37 -6.29
C LYS A 211 15.45 3.52 -5.30
N GLY A 212 14.15 3.23 -5.56
CA GLY A 212 13.32 2.39 -4.70
C GLY A 212 13.42 2.80 -3.23
N ARG A 213 12.69 3.82 -2.80
CA ARG A 213 12.67 4.21 -1.39
C ARG A 213 11.73 3.32 -0.61
N ASN A 214 12.01 3.17 0.67
CA ASN A 214 11.11 2.52 1.60
C ASN A 214 9.85 3.39 1.79
N HIS A 215 8.69 2.74 1.91
CA HIS A 215 7.42 3.42 2.07
C HIS A 215 6.53 2.72 3.10
N TRP A 216 6.02 3.47 4.07
CA TRP A 216 5.06 2.97 5.04
C TRP A 216 3.64 3.10 4.50
N VAL A 217 2.88 2.02 4.56
CA VAL A 217 1.48 1.91 4.12
C VAL A 217 0.62 1.27 5.19
N LEU A 218 -0.70 1.37 5.08
CA LEU A 218 -1.62 0.59 5.91
C LEU A 218 -2.11 -0.63 5.14
N THR A 219 -1.72 -1.83 5.59
CA THR A 219 -2.24 -3.10 5.10
C THR A 219 -3.54 -3.44 5.83
N TYR A 220 -4.62 -3.64 5.08
CA TYR A 220 -5.93 -3.97 5.62
C TYR A 220 -6.61 -5.15 4.92
N GLY A 221 -5.88 -5.79 4.02
CA GLY A 221 -6.33 -7.00 3.36
C GLY A 221 -5.17 -7.77 2.71
N ILE A 222 -5.50 -8.96 2.28
CA ILE A 222 -4.58 -9.89 1.62
C ILE A 222 -5.26 -10.59 0.46
N VAL A 223 -4.46 -11.03 -0.49
CA VAL A 223 -4.87 -11.90 -1.61
C VAL A 223 -3.99 -13.13 -1.60
N GLN A 224 -4.61 -14.29 -1.76
CA GLN A 224 -3.96 -15.57 -1.98
C GLN A 224 -4.35 -16.10 -3.36
N CYS A 225 -3.37 -16.51 -4.13
CA CYS A 225 -3.59 -17.11 -5.44
C CYS A 225 -3.24 -18.60 -5.37
N PHE A 226 -4.15 -19.45 -5.83
CA PHE A 226 -3.99 -20.92 -5.81
C PHE A 226 -4.06 -21.47 -7.21
N ASP A 227 -3.25 -22.47 -7.49
CA ASP A 227 -3.33 -23.26 -8.73
C ASP A 227 -4.52 -24.25 -8.73
N ASN A 228 -4.64 -25.03 -9.80
CA ASN A 228 -5.68 -26.06 -9.96
C ASN A 228 -5.63 -27.17 -8.89
N ASN A 229 -4.48 -27.34 -8.24
CA ASN A 229 -4.29 -28.35 -7.20
C ASN A 229 -4.51 -27.75 -5.79
N ASN A 230 -5.08 -26.55 -5.69
CA ASN A 230 -5.21 -25.77 -4.47
C ASN A 230 -3.89 -25.45 -3.76
N LYS A 231 -2.76 -25.48 -4.47
CA LYS A 231 -1.49 -25.05 -3.94
C LYS A 231 -1.40 -23.52 -4.02
N LEU A 232 -1.00 -22.88 -2.94
CA LEU A 232 -0.72 -21.44 -2.90
C LEU A 232 0.49 -21.15 -3.80
N VAL A 233 0.29 -20.32 -4.81
CA VAL A 233 1.33 -20.00 -5.80
C VAL A 233 1.75 -18.53 -5.74
N ASP A 234 0.89 -17.66 -5.18
CA ASP A 234 1.21 -16.23 -5.08
C ASP A 234 0.43 -15.53 -3.96
N LYS A 235 0.96 -14.40 -3.46
CA LYS A 235 0.44 -13.66 -2.32
C LYS A 235 0.60 -12.15 -2.51
N TYR A 236 -0.42 -11.37 -2.11
CA TYR A 236 -0.38 -9.92 -2.14
C TYR A 236 -0.96 -9.33 -0.86
N PHE A 237 -0.48 -8.14 -0.50
CA PHE A 237 -1.16 -7.25 0.43
C PHE A 237 -2.18 -6.39 -0.30
N ILE A 238 -3.25 -6.02 0.39
CA ILE A 238 -4.17 -4.95 -0.02
C ILE A 238 -3.92 -3.78 0.92
N VAL A 239 -3.50 -2.66 0.36
CA VAL A 239 -3.06 -1.51 1.15
C VAL A 239 -3.79 -0.21 0.81
N ASN A 240 -3.79 0.69 1.79
CA ASN A 240 -3.93 2.12 1.58
C ASN A 240 -2.52 2.70 1.47
N ASP A 241 -2.22 3.34 0.36
CA ASP A 241 -0.86 3.77 0.02
C ASP A 241 -0.49 5.16 0.59
N GLY A 242 -1.43 5.84 1.26
CA GLY A 242 -1.22 7.18 1.77
C GLY A 242 -1.27 8.29 0.70
N TYR A 243 -1.52 7.94 -0.57
CA TYR A 243 -1.69 8.88 -1.68
C TYR A 243 -3.16 9.02 -2.10
N GLY A 244 -4.08 8.74 -1.17
CA GLY A 244 -5.52 8.86 -1.38
C GLY A 244 -6.16 7.65 -2.06
N LYS A 245 -5.47 6.53 -2.15
CA LYS A 245 -5.97 5.31 -2.78
C LYS A 245 -6.04 4.15 -1.81
N ASN A 246 -7.12 3.38 -1.92
CA ASN A 246 -7.31 2.08 -1.29
C ASN A 246 -7.24 0.97 -2.35
N ASP A 247 -7.24 -0.27 -1.88
CA ASP A 247 -7.29 -1.49 -2.70
C ASP A 247 -6.07 -1.69 -3.61
N ILE A 248 -4.96 -1.03 -3.30
CA ILE A 248 -3.70 -1.25 -4.00
C ILE A 248 -3.16 -2.62 -3.61
N ARG A 249 -2.80 -3.43 -4.61
CA ARG A 249 -2.19 -4.74 -4.40
C ARG A 249 -0.68 -4.65 -4.51
N ILE A 250 0.01 -5.10 -3.47
CA ILE A 250 1.47 -5.14 -3.40
C ILE A 250 1.92 -6.57 -3.20
N HIS A 251 2.81 -7.04 -4.05
CA HIS A 251 3.35 -8.38 -3.95
C HIS A 251 4.14 -8.56 -2.64
N TYR A 252 4.01 -9.70 -2.01
CA TYR A 252 4.56 -9.97 -0.67
C TYR A 252 6.10 -9.88 -0.59
N THR A 253 6.81 -9.99 -1.71
CA THR A 253 8.28 -9.90 -1.73
C THR A 253 8.83 -8.52 -1.39
N TYR A 254 8.01 -7.47 -1.43
CA TYR A 254 8.40 -6.11 -1.10
C TYR A 254 8.19 -5.75 0.38
N GLN A 255 7.88 -6.72 1.22
CA GLN A 255 7.65 -6.52 2.64
C GLN A 255 8.97 -6.44 3.44
N ASP A 256 8.91 -5.72 4.55
CA ASP A 256 9.95 -5.71 5.58
C ASP A 256 9.31 -5.67 6.98
N ASP A 257 9.45 -4.56 7.67
CA ASP A 257 8.92 -4.38 9.03
C ASP A 257 7.40 -4.18 9.04
N CYS A 258 6.74 -4.59 10.12
CA CYS A 258 5.37 -4.16 10.40
C CYS A 258 5.17 -3.72 11.84
N VAL A 259 4.33 -2.70 12.01
CA VAL A 259 3.91 -2.14 13.29
C VAL A 259 2.40 -2.30 13.44
N TYR A 260 1.94 -2.66 14.64
CA TYR A 260 0.53 -2.85 14.94
C TYR A 260 0.12 -2.17 16.26
N ILE A 261 -1.18 -1.96 16.40
CA ILE A 261 -1.82 -1.42 17.61
C ILE A 261 -2.88 -2.42 18.05
#